data_65166bda7b779ae9f185e6991f27d33c
#
_entry.id   65166bda7b779ae9f185e6991f27d33c
#
_cell.length_a   1.000
_cell.length_b   1.000
_cell.length_c   1.000
_cell.angle_alpha   90.00
_cell.angle_beta   90.00
_cell.angle_gamma   90.00
#
_symmetry.space_group_name_H-M   'P 1'
#
loop_
_entity.id
_entity.type
_entity.pdbx_description
1 polymer ?
#
loop_
_entity_poly.entity_id
_entity_poly.type
_entity_poly.pdbx_seq_one_letter_code
_entity_poly.pdbx_strand_id
1 'polypeptide(L)'
;MSLAVAAAMLLASACKSETEIHAIPDNLNPMTMTPALFTDVPEGLIEELGVEDGIPSSLCAYLVKKDGKEMLFDSGNGAENSQLIPALETLGVMPEDIDYVFITHTHGDHIGGMVNDGKAVFTNATVYINKDEYEGTGFAESDMAKAYGDRMVQFTEETVLPCEVKAIKAYGHTPGHTMYKIEDVVFAGDIMHATALQLVNPESCARFDQDKEKSAQARKEALAGFKAEGLKVYGMHFPEPYYIQF
;
A
#
# COMPACT_ATOMS: atom_id res chain seq x y z
N MET A 1 37.33 -35.01 -44.02
CA MET A 1 36.15 -34.09 -44.12
C MET A 1 35.45 -34.09 -42.75
N SER A 2 35.68 -33.03 -41.99
CA SER A 2 35.11 -32.92 -40.63
C SER A 2 34.02 -31.85 -40.68
N LEU A 3 32.77 -32.25 -40.44
CA LEU A 3 31.64 -31.32 -40.31
C LEU A 3 31.65 -30.75 -38.90
N ALA A 4 31.89 -29.44 -38.78
CA ALA A 4 31.64 -28.69 -37.56
C ALA A 4 30.14 -28.29 -37.50
N VAL A 5 29.41 -28.81 -36.51
CA VAL A 5 28.06 -28.41 -36.21
C VAL A 5 28.15 -27.19 -35.28
N ALA A 6 27.79 -26.02 -35.81
CA ALA A 6 27.65 -24.80 -35.00
C ALA A 6 26.28 -24.82 -34.31
N ALA A 7 26.28 -25.01 -33.00
CA ALA A 7 25.09 -24.83 -32.19
C ALA A 7 24.85 -23.32 -31.98
N ALA A 8 23.82 -22.77 -32.62
CA ALA A 8 23.34 -21.42 -32.33
C ALA A 8 22.56 -21.43 -31.01
N MET A 9 23.16 -20.89 -29.93
CA MET A 9 22.43 -20.57 -28.72
C MET A 9 21.56 -19.36 -29.02
N LEU A 10 20.26 -19.56 -29.14
CA LEU A 10 19.26 -18.48 -29.03
C LEU A 10 19.25 -18.01 -27.57
N LEU A 11 19.90 -16.88 -27.33
CA LEU A 11 19.63 -16.09 -26.12
C LEU A 11 18.24 -15.47 -26.27
N ALA A 12 17.23 -16.12 -25.68
CA ALA A 12 15.94 -15.50 -25.46
C ALA A 12 16.18 -14.37 -24.43
N SER A 13 16.32 -13.14 -24.92
CA SER A 13 16.16 -11.95 -24.11
C SER A 13 14.71 -11.94 -23.62
N ALA A 14 14.50 -12.36 -22.38
CA ALA A 14 13.23 -12.12 -21.70
C ALA A 14 13.06 -10.60 -21.66
N CYS A 15 12.19 -10.08 -22.50
CA CYS A 15 11.74 -8.70 -22.41
C CYS A 15 11.04 -8.62 -21.04
N LYS A 16 11.67 -7.97 -20.04
CA LYS A 16 10.96 -7.65 -18.79
C LYS A 16 9.77 -6.82 -19.22
N SER A 17 8.56 -7.22 -18.83
CA SER A 17 7.37 -6.40 -19.02
C SER A 17 7.56 -5.13 -18.18
N GLU A 18 7.21 -4.00 -18.75
CA GLU A 18 7.21 -2.73 -18.01
C GLU A 18 6.22 -2.86 -16.83
N THR A 19 6.62 -2.40 -15.65
CA THR A 19 5.74 -2.36 -14.49
C THR A 19 4.75 -1.22 -14.66
N GLU A 20 3.47 -1.54 -14.72
CA GLU A 20 2.37 -0.58 -14.86
C GLU A 20 1.70 -0.37 -13.50
N ILE A 21 1.49 0.88 -13.08
CA ILE A 21 0.92 1.25 -11.77
C ILE A 21 -0.25 2.19 -11.98
N HIS A 22 -1.40 1.82 -11.43
CA HIS A 22 -2.62 2.61 -11.41
C HIS A 22 -2.99 2.98 -9.98
N ALA A 23 -3.02 4.27 -9.69
CA ALA A 23 -3.64 4.78 -8.47
C ALA A 23 -5.17 4.72 -8.62
N ILE A 24 -5.84 4.13 -7.67
CA ILE A 24 -7.30 3.99 -7.64
C ILE A 24 -7.83 4.73 -6.42
N PRO A 25 -8.18 6.03 -6.55
CA PRO A 25 -8.82 6.75 -5.48
C PRO A 25 -10.22 6.15 -5.21
N ASP A 26 -10.43 5.72 -3.98
CA ASP A 26 -11.68 5.09 -3.53
C ASP A 26 -12.72 6.12 -3.07
N ASN A 27 -12.38 7.41 -3.04
CA ASN A 27 -13.24 8.52 -2.73
C ASN A 27 -13.73 9.26 -3.98
N LEU A 28 -15.05 9.50 -4.07
CA LEU A 28 -15.68 10.22 -5.19
C LEU A 28 -15.30 11.70 -5.27
N ASN A 29 -14.95 12.31 -4.15
CA ASN A 29 -14.66 13.74 -4.04
C ASN A 29 -13.32 13.95 -3.33
N PRO A 30 -12.63 15.08 -3.58
CA PRO A 30 -11.45 15.46 -2.80
C PRO A 30 -11.71 15.37 -1.30
N MET A 31 -10.75 14.82 -0.56
CA MET A 31 -10.84 14.66 0.88
C MET A 31 -9.87 15.59 1.60
N THR A 32 -10.21 15.93 2.83
CA THR A 32 -9.32 16.61 3.75
C THR A 32 -9.36 15.92 5.11
N MET A 33 -8.23 15.91 5.81
CA MET A 33 -8.16 15.55 7.23
C MET A 33 -8.15 16.81 8.08
N THR A 34 -8.93 16.81 9.17
CA THR A 34 -8.86 17.92 10.11
C THR A 34 -7.52 17.95 10.83
N PRO A 35 -6.86 19.12 10.98
CA PRO A 35 -5.63 19.24 11.76
C PRO A 35 -5.72 18.68 13.19
N ALA A 36 -6.93 18.72 13.79
CA ALA A 36 -7.19 18.17 15.12
C ALA A 36 -6.95 16.64 15.26
N LEU A 37 -6.80 15.91 14.15
CA LEU A 37 -6.43 14.49 14.16
C LEU A 37 -4.96 14.27 14.47
N PHE A 38 -4.13 15.33 14.45
CA PHE A 38 -2.69 15.20 14.63
C PHE A 38 -2.26 15.70 16.01
N THR A 39 -1.25 15.05 16.56
CA THR A 39 -0.56 15.42 17.80
C THR A 39 0.89 15.79 17.46
N ASP A 40 1.58 16.39 18.42
CA ASP A 40 2.98 16.79 18.28
C ASP A 40 3.22 17.75 17.10
N VAL A 41 2.22 18.59 16.87
CA VAL A 41 2.23 19.66 15.86
C VAL A 41 2.80 20.93 16.53
N PRO A 42 3.90 21.50 16.01
CA PRO A 42 4.41 22.77 16.48
C PRO A 42 3.34 23.89 16.42
N GLU A 43 3.38 24.78 17.43
CA GLU A 43 2.50 25.95 17.47
C GLU A 43 2.70 26.81 16.21
N GLY A 44 1.61 27.22 15.55
CA GLY A 44 1.62 28.04 14.36
C GLY A 44 1.90 27.30 13.05
N LEU A 45 2.29 26.01 13.09
CA LEU A 45 2.62 25.29 11.86
C LEU A 45 1.43 25.08 10.93
N ILE A 46 0.22 24.86 11.47
CA ILE A 46 -1.00 24.68 10.67
C ILE A 46 -1.32 25.95 9.88
N GLU A 47 -1.21 27.11 10.51
CA GLU A 47 -1.40 28.43 9.90
C GLU A 47 -0.30 28.73 8.88
N GLU A 48 0.97 28.39 9.20
CA GLU A 48 2.09 28.56 8.27
C GLU A 48 1.91 27.74 6.98
N LEU A 49 1.35 26.53 7.11
CA LEU A 49 1.05 25.65 5.99
C LEU A 49 -0.23 26.03 5.25
N GLY A 50 -1.08 26.91 5.82
CA GLY A 50 -2.36 27.33 5.23
C GLY A 50 -3.38 26.19 5.12
N VAL A 51 -3.40 25.29 6.14
CA VAL A 51 -4.26 24.08 6.13
C VAL A 51 -5.23 24.03 7.33
N GLU A 52 -5.61 25.19 7.85
CA GLU A 52 -6.53 25.33 8.98
C GLU A 52 -7.90 24.73 8.68
N ASP A 53 -8.38 24.91 7.45
CA ASP A 53 -9.69 24.41 6.99
C ASP A 53 -9.65 22.91 6.62
N GLY A 54 -8.46 22.29 6.56
CA GLY A 54 -8.25 20.88 6.30
C GLY A 54 -6.99 20.59 5.49
N ILE A 55 -6.36 19.49 5.82
CA ILE A 55 -5.14 19.01 5.14
C ILE A 55 -5.56 18.11 3.98
N PRO A 56 -5.17 18.40 2.73
CA PRO A 56 -5.51 17.56 1.57
C PRO A 56 -5.14 16.10 1.77
N SER A 57 -6.04 15.20 1.43
CA SER A 57 -5.92 13.75 1.63
C SER A 57 -6.68 12.95 0.57
N SER A 58 -6.58 11.63 0.60
CA SER A 58 -7.35 10.69 -0.22
C SER A 58 -7.61 9.39 0.53
N LEU A 59 -8.32 8.47 -0.11
CA LEU A 59 -8.28 7.03 0.12
C LEU A 59 -7.89 6.38 -1.20
N CYS A 60 -6.76 5.71 -1.29
CA CYS A 60 -6.23 5.23 -2.57
C CYS A 60 -5.66 3.82 -2.47
N ALA A 61 -6.26 2.86 -3.16
CA ALA A 61 -5.65 1.56 -3.43
C ALA A 61 -4.79 1.63 -4.70
N TYR A 62 -3.94 0.62 -4.92
CA TYR A 62 -3.05 0.63 -6.07
C TYR A 62 -3.08 -0.72 -6.79
N LEU A 63 -3.38 -0.69 -8.10
CA LEU A 63 -3.23 -1.82 -8.99
C LEU A 63 -1.86 -1.77 -9.65
N VAL A 64 -1.14 -2.88 -9.59
CA VAL A 64 0.15 -3.05 -10.27
C VAL A 64 0.08 -4.24 -11.22
N LYS A 65 0.43 -4.02 -12.48
CA LYS A 65 0.58 -5.06 -13.50
C LYS A 65 2.06 -5.29 -13.76
N LYS A 66 2.54 -6.51 -13.51
CA LYS A 66 3.94 -6.88 -13.70
C LYS A 66 4.05 -8.38 -14.02
N ASP A 67 4.84 -8.70 -15.05
CA ASP A 67 5.13 -10.08 -15.45
C ASP A 67 3.87 -10.95 -15.68
N GLY A 68 2.80 -10.33 -16.19
CA GLY A 68 1.51 -10.98 -16.44
C GLY A 68 0.71 -11.28 -15.17
N LYS A 69 1.01 -10.58 -14.06
CA LYS A 69 0.32 -10.67 -12.79
C LYS A 69 -0.37 -9.35 -12.44
N GLU A 70 -1.57 -9.45 -11.90
CA GLU A 70 -2.37 -8.36 -11.38
C GLU A 70 -2.26 -8.34 -9.84
N MET A 71 -1.74 -7.26 -9.28
CA MET A 71 -1.48 -7.12 -7.85
C MET A 71 -2.20 -5.91 -7.29
N LEU A 72 -2.86 -6.06 -6.15
CA LEU A 72 -3.41 -4.95 -5.38
C LEU A 72 -2.57 -4.68 -4.14
N PHE A 73 -2.36 -3.40 -3.85
CA PHE A 73 -1.84 -2.91 -2.57
C PHE A 73 -2.97 -2.18 -1.86
N ASP A 74 -3.47 -2.80 -0.79
CA ASP A 74 -4.70 -2.48 -0.07
C ASP A 74 -5.96 -2.54 -0.97
N SER A 75 -7.14 -2.32 -0.39
CA SER A 75 -8.42 -2.50 -1.08
C SER A 75 -9.46 -1.42 -0.79
N GLY A 76 -9.04 -0.29 -0.25
CA GLY A 76 -9.96 0.79 0.07
C GLY A 76 -10.92 0.46 1.22
N ASN A 77 -11.96 1.29 1.38
CA ASN A 77 -12.86 1.24 2.53
C ASN A 77 -14.05 0.28 2.37
N GLY A 78 -14.29 -0.23 1.15
CA GLY A 78 -15.41 -1.15 0.85
C GLY A 78 -16.79 -0.57 1.12
N ALA A 79 -16.94 0.76 1.21
CA ALA A 79 -18.23 1.41 1.37
C ALA A 79 -19.10 1.23 0.12
N GLU A 80 -20.41 1.45 0.25
CA GLU A 80 -21.37 1.32 -0.87
C GLU A 80 -20.98 2.17 -2.09
N ASN A 81 -20.32 3.30 -1.86
CA ASN A 81 -19.83 4.22 -2.90
C ASN A 81 -18.34 4.04 -3.24
N SER A 82 -17.71 2.96 -2.81
CA SER A 82 -16.32 2.63 -3.15
C SER A 82 -16.11 2.62 -4.67
N GLN A 83 -15.00 3.20 -5.10
CA GLN A 83 -14.63 3.28 -6.51
C GLN A 83 -13.68 2.17 -6.95
N LEU A 84 -13.23 1.30 -6.04
CA LEU A 84 -12.25 0.27 -6.35
C LEU A 84 -12.71 -0.65 -7.49
N ILE A 85 -13.86 -1.30 -7.32
CA ILE A 85 -14.34 -2.27 -8.34
C ILE A 85 -14.67 -1.57 -9.67
N PRO A 86 -15.42 -0.45 -9.73
CA PRO A 86 -15.66 0.28 -10.98
C PRO A 86 -14.37 0.72 -11.69
N ALA A 87 -13.35 1.11 -10.94
CA ALA A 87 -12.06 1.50 -11.52
C ALA A 87 -11.29 0.31 -12.08
N LEU A 88 -11.25 -0.82 -11.37
CA LEU A 88 -10.66 -2.07 -11.87
C LEU A 88 -11.32 -2.49 -13.19
N GLU A 89 -12.66 -2.51 -13.25
CA GLU A 89 -13.42 -2.83 -14.48
C GLU A 89 -13.07 -1.89 -15.63
N THR A 90 -12.90 -0.59 -15.36
CA THR A 90 -12.49 0.40 -16.36
C THR A 90 -11.08 0.12 -16.90
N LEU A 91 -10.20 -0.44 -16.07
CA LEU A 91 -8.85 -0.87 -16.43
C LEU A 91 -8.84 -2.27 -17.08
N GLY A 92 -10.03 -2.88 -17.29
CA GLY A 92 -10.20 -4.20 -17.88
C GLY A 92 -9.79 -5.35 -16.95
N VAL A 93 -9.85 -5.13 -15.64
CA VAL A 93 -9.47 -6.11 -14.61
C VAL A 93 -10.71 -6.45 -13.79
N MET A 94 -11.08 -7.72 -13.76
CA MET A 94 -12.17 -8.20 -12.91
C MET A 94 -11.60 -8.61 -11.54
N PRO A 95 -12.41 -8.61 -10.47
CA PRO A 95 -11.93 -9.05 -9.15
C PRO A 95 -11.26 -10.43 -9.13
N GLU A 96 -11.76 -11.36 -9.93
CA GLU A 96 -11.19 -12.70 -10.09
C GLU A 96 -9.86 -12.75 -10.85
N ASP A 97 -9.47 -11.67 -11.55
CA ASP A 97 -8.20 -11.57 -12.27
C ASP A 97 -7.04 -11.18 -11.34
N ILE A 98 -7.35 -10.70 -10.13
CA ILE A 98 -6.32 -10.33 -9.14
C ILE A 98 -5.61 -11.59 -8.64
N ASP A 99 -4.31 -11.68 -8.90
CA ASP A 99 -3.45 -12.78 -8.46
C ASP A 99 -3.02 -12.63 -6.99
N TYR A 100 -2.65 -11.40 -6.60
CA TYR A 100 -2.11 -11.12 -5.26
C TYR A 100 -2.70 -9.85 -4.67
N VAL A 101 -2.95 -9.89 -3.35
CA VAL A 101 -3.26 -8.69 -2.57
C VAL A 101 -2.23 -8.56 -1.46
N PHE A 102 -1.60 -7.41 -1.36
CA PHE A 102 -0.64 -7.07 -0.32
C PHE A 102 -1.30 -6.09 0.65
N ILE A 103 -1.48 -6.50 1.90
CA ILE A 103 -2.11 -5.69 2.94
C ILE A 103 -1.02 -4.98 3.73
N THR A 104 -1.07 -3.64 3.76
CA THR A 104 -0.13 -2.85 4.55
C THR A 104 -0.42 -2.98 6.03
N HIS A 105 -1.68 -2.90 6.42
CA HIS A 105 -2.18 -3.11 7.78
C HIS A 105 -3.72 -3.31 7.77
N THR A 106 -4.32 -3.56 8.94
CA THR A 106 -5.69 -4.07 9.06
C THR A 106 -6.74 -3.01 9.42
N HIS A 107 -6.49 -1.71 9.20
CA HIS A 107 -7.55 -0.70 9.33
C HIS A 107 -8.60 -0.85 8.23
N GLY A 108 -9.83 -0.45 8.54
CA GLY A 108 -11.00 -0.70 7.69
C GLY A 108 -10.91 -0.07 6.30
N ASP A 109 -10.26 1.07 6.17
CA ASP A 109 -10.07 1.78 4.91
C ASP A 109 -8.96 1.15 4.01
N HIS A 110 -8.22 0.17 4.52
CA HIS A 110 -7.24 -0.62 3.77
C HIS A 110 -7.76 -1.98 3.35
N ILE A 111 -8.63 -2.58 4.16
CA ILE A 111 -9.13 -3.94 3.95
C ILE A 111 -10.62 -4.03 3.66
N GLY A 112 -11.34 -2.91 3.68
CA GLY A 112 -12.80 -2.88 3.56
C GLY A 112 -13.32 -3.47 2.25
N GLY A 113 -12.59 -3.31 1.15
CA GLY A 113 -12.95 -3.88 -0.16
C GLY A 113 -12.68 -5.37 -0.33
N MET A 114 -12.10 -6.04 0.69
CA MET A 114 -11.73 -7.46 0.59
C MET A 114 -12.91 -8.42 0.70
N VAL A 115 -13.97 -8.03 1.42
CA VAL A 115 -15.11 -8.90 1.73
C VAL A 115 -16.41 -8.19 1.41
N ASN A 116 -17.34 -8.91 0.76
CA ASN A 116 -18.71 -8.46 0.54
C ASN A 116 -19.67 -9.57 0.98
N ASP A 117 -20.63 -9.25 1.84
CA ASP A 117 -21.60 -10.22 2.41
C ASP A 117 -20.93 -11.50 2.97
N GLY A 118 -19.81 -11.34 3.67
CA GLY A 118 -19.03 -12.43 4.26
C GLY A 118 -18.27 -13.30 3.26
N LYS A 119 -18.17 -12.89 1.99
CA LYS A 119 -17.46 -13.62 0.93
C LYS A 119 -16.26 -12.81 0.42
N ALA A 120 -15.19 -13.52 0.07
CA ALA A 120 -14.03 -12.92 -0.56
C ALA A 120 -14.41 -12.27 -1.91
N VAL A 121 -14.01 -11.00 -2.09
CA VAL A 121 -14.19 -10.26 -3.35
C VAL A 121 -13.18 -10.75 -4.39
N PHE A 122 -11.92 -10.85 -4.04
CA PHE A 122 -10.85 -11.31 -4.93
C PHE A 122 -10.70 -12.82 -4.79
N THR A 123 -11.56 -13.57 -5.50
CA THR A 123 -11.77 -15.00 -5.28
C THR A 123 -10.58 -15.89 -5.62
N ASN A 124 -9.68 -15.45 -6.51
CA ASN A 124 -8.49 -16.18 -6.92
C ASN A 124 -7.20 -15.68 -6.25
N ALA A 125 -7.27 -14.53 -5.58
CA ALA A 125 -6.09 -13.89 -5.02
C ALA A 125 -5.48 -14.66 -3.85
N THR A 126 -4.16 -14.71 -3.80
CA THR A 126 -3.40 -14.97 -2.58
C THR A 126 -3.17 -13.65 -1.85
N VAL A 127 -3.53 -13.61 -0.57
CA VAL A 127 -3.42 -12.40 0.26
C VAL A 127 -2.19 -12.49 1.15
N TYR A 128 -1.33 -11.49 1.08
CA TYR A 128 -0.12 -11.39 1.91
C TYR A 128 -0.32 -10.35 3.00
N ILE A 129 -0.15 -10.78 4.24
CA ILE A 129 -0.23 -9.93 5.43
C ILE A 129 0.96 -10.22 6.35
N ASN A 130 1.51 -9.18 6.97
CA ASN A 130 2.57 -9.37 7.96
C ASN A 130 2.05 -10.18 9.15
N LYS A 131 2.83 -11.16 9.62
CA LYS A 131 2.47 -12.00 10.74
C LYS A 131 2.22 -11.19 12.02
N ASP A 132 3.06 -10.18 12.30
CA ASP A 132 2.90 -9.33 13.48
C ASP A 132 1.61 -8.49 13.41
N GLU A 133 1.16 -8.11 12.19
CA GLU A 133 -0.12 -7.46 11.97
C GLU A 133 -1.28 -8.42 12.22
N TYR A 134 -1.22 -9.60 11.63
CA TYR A 134 -2.25 -10.63 11.76
C TYR A 134 -2.49 -11.03 13.22
N GLU A 135 -1.41 -11.26 13.98
CA GLU A 135 -1.48 -11.68 15.38
C GLU A 135 -1.75 -10.50 16.33
N GLY A 136 -1.14 -9.34 16.07
CA GLY A 136 -1.16 -8.18 16.97
C GLY A 136 -2.47 -7.41 16.99
N THR A 137 -3.29 -7.52 15.94
CA THR A 137 -4.57 -6.79 15.83
C THR A 137 -5.80 -7.66 16.12
N GLY A 138 -5.61 -8.96 16.43
CA GLY A 138 -6.72 -9.91 16.59
C GLY A 138 -7.43 -10.24 15.27
N PHE A 139 -6.77 -10.01 14.16
CA PHE A 139 -7.31 -10.12 12.80
C PHE A 139 -7.76 -11.54 12.45
N ALA A 140 -7.21 -12.57 13.10
CA ALA A 140 -7.57 -13.98 12.90
C ALA A 140 -9.08 -14.27 13.01
N GLU A 141 -9.80 -13.51 13.82
CA GLU A 141 -11.25 -13.65 14.03
C GLU A 141 -12.09 -12.82 13.04
N SER A 142 -11.46 -12.06 12.17
CA SER A 142 -12.14 -11.21 11.19
C SER A 142 -12.87 -12.01 10.11
N ASP A 143 -13.88 -11.41 9.51
CA ASP A 143 -14.58 -12.01 8.37
C ASP A 143 -13.65 -12.15 7.15
N MET A 144 -12.68 -11.26 6.98
CA MET A 144 -11.67 -11.36 5.94
C MET A 144 -10.78 -12.60 6.14
N ALA A 145 -10.25 -12.84 7.36
CA ALA A 145 -9.44 -14.02 7.64
C ALA A 145 -10.21 -15.32 7.35
N LYS A 146 -11.50 -15.35 7.72
CA LYS A 146 -12.40 -16.50 7.46
C LYS A 146 -12.68 -16.67 5.96
N ALA A 147 -12.97 -15.59 5.23
CA ALA A 147 -13.34 -15.63 3.82
C ALA A 147 -12.16 -16.06 2.91
N TYR A 148 -10.94 -15.68 3.26
CA TYR A 148 -9.76 -16.05 2.48
C TYR A 148 -9.12 -17.37 2.94
N GLY A 149 -9.21 -17.75 4.22
CA GLY A 149 -8.73 -19.03 4.74
C GLY A 149 -7.29 -19.34 4.31
N ASP A 150 -7.08 -20.50 3.67
CA ASP A 150 -5.74 -20.96 3.23
C ASP A 150 -5.08 -20.08 2.14
N ARG A 151 -5.82 -19.17 1.53
CA ARG A 151 -5.29 -18.19 0.58
C ARG A 151 -4.63 -16.99 1.27
N MET A 152 -4.69 -16.90 2.59
CA MET A 152 -4.02 -15.86 3.37
C MET A 152 -2.66 -16.34 3.87
N VAL A 153 -1.61 -15.70 3.40
CA VAL A 153 -0.22 -15.97 3.75
C VAL A 153 0.26 -14.95 4.77
N GLN A 154 0.51 -15.41 5.98
CA GLN A 154 1.16 -14.62 7.02
C GLN A 154 2.68 -14.66 6.78
N PHE A 155 3.23 -13.58 6.25
CA PHE A 155 4.65 -13.55 5.92
C PHE A 155 5.51 -13.02 7.08
N THR A 156 6.76 -13.41 7.06
CA THR A 156 7.85 -12.92 7.93
C THR A 156 8.98 -12.34 7.07
N GLU A 157 10.04 -11.84 7.70
CA GLU A 157 11.23 -11.33 6.97
C GLU A 157 11.90 -12.37 6.07
N GLU A 158 11.74 -13.66 6.40
CA GLU A 158 12.33 -14.77 5.63
C GLU A 158 11.48 -15.16 4.41
N THR A 159 10.26 -14.66 4.31
CA THR A 159 9.33 -15.01 3.24
C THR A 159 9.69 -14.28 1.96
N VAL A 160 9.88 -15.03 0.88
CA VAL A 160 10.03 -14.45 -0.46
C VAL A 160 8.66 -14.16 -1.03
N LEU A 161 8.35 -12.88 -1.22
CA LEU A 161 7.10 -12.44 -1.83
C LEU A 161 7.18 -12.56 -3.37
N PRO A 162 6.03 -12.78 -4.06
CA PRO A 162 6.01 -12.91 -5.52
C PRO A 162 6.36 -11.59 -6.23
N CYS A 163 6.67 -11.68 -7.52
CA CYS A 163 6.92 -10.53 -8.41
C CYS A 163 8.01 -9.58 -7.93
N GLU A 164 9.01 -10.10 -7.19
CA GLU A 164 10.12 -9.31 -6.62
C GLU A 164 9.67 -8.23 -5.61
N VAL A 165 8.44 -8.34 -5.07
CA VAL A 165 7.95 -7.45 -4.00
C VAL A 165 8.80 -7.63 -2.76
N LYS A 166 9.21 -6.52 -2.14
CA LYS A 166 9.94 -6.49 -0.87
C LYS A 166 9.10 -5.83 0.20
N ALA A 167 8.94 -6.53 1.31
CA ALA A 167 8.31 -5.96 2.51
C ALA A 167 9.32 -5.13 3.30
N ILE A 168 8.90 -3.96 3.75
CA ILE A 168 9.68 -3.03 4.59
C ILE A 168 8.89 -2.77 5.86
N LYS A 169 9.41 -3.17 7.01
CA LYS A 169 8.77 -2.92 8.31
C LYS A 169 8.67 -1.41 8.59
N ALA A 170 7.49 -0.97 9.00
CA ALA A 170 7.22 0.41 9.38
C ALA A 170 6.25 0.46 10.57
N TYR A 171 6.60 -0.27 11.62
CA TYR A 171 5.76 -0.48 12.80
C TYR A 171 5.54 0.82 13.59
N GLY A 172 4.40 0.91 14.25
CA GLY A 172 4.00 2.04 15.09
C GLY A 172 2.59 2.51 14.82
N HIS A 173 2.23 2.72 13.55
CA HIS A 173 0.85 2.97 13.17
C HIS A 173 -0.04 1.79 13.60
N THR A 174 0.35 0.58 13.23
CA THR A 174 -0.16 -0.68 13.77
C THR A 174 1.03 -1.59 14.16
N PRO A 175 0.79 -2.74 14.86
CA PRO A 175 1.86 -3.62 15.31
C PRO A 175 2.72 -4.20 14.18
N GLY A 176 2.14 -4.41 13.01
CA GLY A 176 2.80 -5.02 11.87
C GLY A 176 2.72 -4.20 10.58
N HIS A 177 2.44 -2.90 10.66
CA HIS A 177 2.38 -2.03 9.50
C HIS A 177 3.59 -2.22 8.58
N THR A 178 3.33 -2.47 7.30
CA THR A 178 4.35 -2.84 6.33
C THR A 178 4.20 -2.00 5.06
N MET A 179 5.29 -1.41 4.61
CA MET A 179 5.41 -0.83 3.28
C MET A 179 5.87 -1.90 2.28
N TYR A 180 5.53 -1.75 1.02
CA TYR A 180 5.96 -2.67 -0.05
C TYR A 180 6.74 -1.93 -1.12
N LYS A 181 7.88 -2.50 -1.55
CA LYS A 181 8.72 -1.93 -2.60
C LYS A 181 8.77 -2.87 -3.80
N ILE A 182 8.58 -2.30 -4.99
CA ILE A 182 8.83 -2.93 -6.28
C ILE A 182 9.75 -1.99 -7.07
N GLU A 183 10.91 -2.48 -7.47
CA GLU A 183 11.91 -1.66 -8.21
C GLU A 183 12.25 -0.36 -7.46
N ASP A 184 11.94 0.81 -8.02
CA ASP A 184 12.13 2.15 -7.43
C ASP A 184 10.85 2.77 -6.86
N VAL A 185 9.79 1.96 -6.71
CA VAL A 185 8.48 2.39 -6.22
C VAL A 185 8.18 1.78 -4.86
N VAL A 186 7.59 2.58 -3.96
CA VAL A 186 7.11 2.14 -2.64
C VAL A 186 5.63 2.42 -2.47
N PHE A 187 4.88 1.43 -2.01
CA PHE A 187 3.51 1.56 -1.50
C PHE A 187 3.61 1.66 0.02
N ALA A 188 3.39 2.84 0.54
CA ALA A 188 3.82 3.22 1.89
C ALA A 188 2.72 3.05 2.96
N GLY A 189 1.50 2.67 2.56
CA GLY A 189 0.36 2.60 3.49
C GLY A 189 0.20 3.90 4.27
N ASP A 190 0.15 3.79 5.57
CA ASP A 190 -0.10 4.87 6.51
C ASP A 190 1.14 5.38 7.24
N ILE A 191 2.30 5.32 6.56
CA ILE A 191 3.50 5.99 7.08
C ILE A 191 3.27 7.52 7.23
N MET A 192 2.40 8.08 6.38
CA MET A 192 1.92 9.46 6.42
C MET A 192 0.44 9.53 6.02
N HIS A 193 -0.34 10.31 6.78
CA HIS A 193 -1.75 10.60 6.52
C HIS A 193 -1.95 12.00 5.94
N ALA A 194 -1.05 12.91 6.26
CA ALA A 194 -1.11 14.33 5.90
C ALA A 194 0.26 14.78 5.38
N THR A 195 0.48 14.60 4.08
CA THR A 195 1.79 14.86 3.47
C THR A 195 2.24 16.31 3.65
N ALA A 196 1.34 17.29 3.55
CA ALA A 196 1.64 18.70 3.76
C ALA A 196 2.21 18.98 5.16
N LEU A 197 1.75 18.28 6.19
CA LEU A 197 2.21 18.40 7.56
C LEU A 197 3.43 17.52 7.84
N GLN A 198 3.32 16.21 7.53
CA GLN A 198 4.28 15.21 8.01
C GLN A 198 5.59 15.15 7.21
N LEU A 199 5.64 15.75 6.01
CA LEU A 199 6.90 15.99 5.30
C LEU A 199 7.73 17.11 5.94
N VAL A 200 7.07 18.11 6.50
CA VAL A 200 7.70 19.26 7.19
C VAL A 200 8.03 18.91 8.64
N ASN A 201 7.10 18.25 9.33
CA ASN A 201 7.29 17.80 10.71
C ASN A 201 6.98 16.30 10.86
N PRO A 202 7.96 15.42 10.62
CA PRO A 202 7.75 13.96 10.73
C PRO A 202 7.39 13.46 12.14
N GLU A 203 7.53 14.30 13.16
CA GLU A 203 7.12 13.99 14.55
C GLU A 203 5.60 14.05 14.71
N SER A 204 4.87 14.79 13.86
CA SER A 204 3.41 14.86 13.94
C SER A 204 2.80 13.48 13.68
N CYS A 205 2.05 12.97 14.66
CA CYS A 205 1.42 11.66 14.63
C CYS A 205 -0.09 11.78 14.50
N ALA A 206 -0.70 10.88 13.75
CA ALA A 206 -2.15 10.73 13.75
C ALA A 206 -2.64 10.21 15.11
N ARG A 207 -3.83 10.60 15.53
CA ARG A 207 -4.40 10.14 16.83
C ARG A 207 -4.64 8.64 16.88
N PHE A 208 -4.74 8.01 15.71
CA PHE A 208 -4.92 6.57 15.56
C PHE A 208 -3.62 5.80 15.36
N ASP A 209 -2.45 6.47 15.40
CA ASP A 209 -1.16 5.78 15.56
C ASP A 209 -1.12 5.08 16.93
N GLN A 210 -1.00 3.74 16.95
CA GLN A 210 -1.06 2.95 18.19
C GLN A 210 0.16 3.18 19.07
N ASP A 211 1.35 3.32 18.47
CA ASP A 211 2.60 3.66 19.12
C ASP A 211 3.22 4.86 18.40
N LYS A 212 2.92 6.05 18.90
CA LYS A 212 3.31 7.31 18.25
C LYS A 212 4.81 7.50 18.14
N GLU A 213 5.55 7.08 19.15
CA GLU A 213 7.02 7.18 19.15
C GLU A 213 7.61 6.31 18.03
N LYS A 214 7.18 5.06 17.93
CA LYS A 214 7.61 4.17 16.86
C LYS A 214 7.11 4.64 15.48
N SER A 215 5.87 5.15 15.37
CA SER A 215 5.34 5.68 14.13
C SER A 215 6.16 6.87 13.61
N ALA A 216 6.48 7.83 14.49
CA ALA A 216 7.34 8.96 14.14
C ALA A 216 8.75 8.51 13.75
N GLN A 217 9.32 7.54 14.47
CA GLN A 217 10.64 6.99 14.15
C GLN A 217 10.64 6.28 12.80
N ALA A 218 9.67 5.39 12.55
CA ALA A 218 9.52 4.69 11.27
C ALA A 218 9.37 5.68 10.10
N ARG A 219 8.58 6.74 10.30
CA ARG A 219 8.39 7.80 9.29
C ARG A 219 9.70 8.53 8.98
N LYS A 220 10.47 8.91 9.98
CA LYS A 220 11.79 9.57 9.80
C LYS A 220 12.76 8.69 9.03
N GLU A 221 12.84 7.42 9.39
CA GLU A 221 13.70 6.43 8.71
C GLU A 221 13.24 6.22 7.25
N ALA A 222 11.94 6.07 7.03
CA ALA A 222 11.36 5.91 5.70
C ALA A 222 11.67 7.12 4.81
N LEU A 223 11.41 8.34 5.30
CA LEU A 223 11.68 9.57 4.56
C LEU A 223 13.17 9.75 4.21
N ALA A 224 14.07 9.37 5.12
CA ALA A 224 15.50 9.38 4.86
C ALA A 224 15.87 8.37 3.76
N GLY A 225 15.34 7.16 3.81
CA GLY A 225 15.53 6.12 2.80
C GLY A 225 14.98 6.52 1.43
N PHE A 226 13.75 7.06 1.38
CA PHE A 226 13.12 7.52 0.13
C PHE A 226 13.97 8.57 -0.58
N LYS A 227 14.47 9.57 0.18
CA LYS A 227 15.37 10.61 -0.35
C LYS A 227 16.70 10.06 -0.82
N ALA A 228 17.31 9.15 -0.06
CA ALA A 228 18.62 8.59 -0.38
C ALA A 228 18.60 7.75 -1.67
N GLU A 229 17.48 7.06 -1.94
CA GLU A 229 17.32 6.19 -3.09
C GLU A 229 16.58 6.85 -4.25
N GLY A 230 16.03 8.07 -4.10
CA GLY A 230 15.27 8.76 -5.13
C GLY A 230 13.98 8.07 -5.51
N LEU A 231 13.24 7.51 -4.51
CA LEU A 231 12.10 6.65 -4.75
C LEU A 231 10.82 7.43 -5.10
N LYS A 232 9.96 6.80 -5.90
CA LYS A 232 8.57 7.21 -6.05
C LYS A 232 7.72 6.51 -5.01
N VAL A 233 7.02 7.27 -4.17
CA VAL A 233 6.29 6.76 -3.01
C VAL A 233 4.80 7.06 -3.16
N TYR A 234 3.98 6.01 -3.16
CA TYR A 234 2.54 6.03 -3.14
C TYR A 234 2.03 5.79 -1.72
N GLY A 235 1.03 6.52 -1.26
CA GLY A 235 0.45 6.35 0.08
C GLY A 235 -1.07 6.45 0.05
N MET A 236 -1.76 5.66 0.87
CA MET A 236 -3.23 5.59 0.93
C MET A 236 -3.85 6.99 1.02
N HIS A 237 -3.29 7.85 1.84
CA HIS A 237 -3.83 9.17 2.15
C HIS A 237 -3.15 10.33 1.40
N PHE A 238 -2.33 10.03 0.40
CA PHE A 238 -1.68 11.08 -0.38
C PHE A 238 -2.68 11.74 -1.33
N PRO A 239 -2.79 13.08 -1.34
CA PRO A 239 -3.64 13.77 -2.30
C PRO A 239 -3.14 13.57 -3.73
N GLU A 240 -3.95 13.90 -4.72
CA GLU A 240 -3.53 13.87 -6.12
C GLU A 240 -2.17 14.59 -6.29
N PRO A 241 -1.19 13.98 -7.00
CA PRO A 241 -1.29 12.81 -7.89
C PRO A 241 -1.14 11.43 -7.21
N TYR A 242 -1.36 11.30 -5.92
CA TYR A 242 -1.34 10.09 -5.10
C TYR A 242 0.06 9.50 -4.87
N TYR A 243 1.11 10.20 -5.26
CA TYR A 243 2.50 9.85 -5.01
C TYR A 243 3.38 11.08 -4.78
N ILE A 244 4.56 10.83 -4.23
CA ILE A 244 5.63 11.81 -4.09
C ILE A 244 6.88 11.23 -4.75
N GLN A 245 7.56 12.04 -5.57
CA GLN A 245 8.88 11.73 -6.08
C GLN A 245 9.93 12.37 -5.16
N PHE A 246 10.73 11.56 -4.52
CA PHE A 246 11.83 12.00 -3.66
C PHE A 246 13.14 12.21 -4.44
#